data_fbc757d4f940c29b44a4d0ae160d7586
#
_entry.id   fbc757d4f940c29b44a4d0ae160d7586
#
_cell.length_a   1.000
_cell.length_b   1.000
_cell.length_c   1.000
_cell.angle_alpha   90.00
_cell.angle_beta   90.00
_cell.angle_gamma   90.00
#
_symmetry.space_group_name_H-M   'P 1'
#
loop_
_entity.id
_entity.type
_entity.pdbx_description
1 polymer ?
#
loop_
_entity_poly.entity_id
_entity_poly.type
_entity_poly.pdbx_seq_one_letter_code
_entity_poly.pdbx_strand_id
1 'polypeptide(L)'
;GASCRRWNGNLKKEQECMKKRVVITGMGAITPIGNSVTEFWDSIRAGRVGIGPITKFDTSEYKVKIAAEVKDFQAKDHMDFKAAKRMEPFSQYAVAAAKEAFADAGINMEKEDPFRVGVMVGSGIGSLQVVEREYTKIVERGPSRVNPLMVPLMISNMAAGNVSIQLGARGKCTNVVTACASGTNSIGDAFRAIQYGDADVMVAGGTESAICPTGVAGFTGLTALTTEENPMRASIPFDKDRSGFVIGEGSGIVVLEELE
;
A
#
# COMPACT_ATOMS: atom_id res chain seq x y z
N GLY A 1 -18.40 44.00 28.02
CA GLY A 1 -19.54 43.56 27.21
C GLY A 1 -19.04 43.03 25.87
N ALA A 2 -18.84 41.69 25.75
CA ALA A 2 -18.50 41.07 24.47
C ALA A 2 -19.80 40.87 23.68
N SER A 3 -19.93 41.57 22.55
CA SER A 3 -21.05 41.41 21.64
C SER A 3 -20.87 40.09 20.86
N CYS A 4 -21.68 39.13 21.17
CA CYS A 4 -21.88 37.93 20.35
C CYS A 4 -22.49 38.37 19.01
N ARG A 5 -21.68 38.43 17.94
CA ARG A 5 -22.18 38.69 16.59
C ARG A 5 -22.93 37.48 16.09
N ARG A 6 -24.17 37.66 15.68
CA ARG A 6 -25.04 36.66 15.07
C ARG A 6 -24.31 36.00 13.89
N TRP A 7 -24.17 34.69 13.96
CA TRP A 7 -23.79 33.84 12.85
C TRP A 7 -24.93 33.84 11.81
N ASN A 8 -24.80 34.62 10.76
CA ASN A 8 -25.77 34.61 9.66
C ASN A 8 -25.54 33.38 8.78
N GLY A 9 -26.67 32.72 8.44
CA GLY A 9 -26.71 31.45 7.69
C GLY A 9 -26.13 31.42 6.27
N ASN A 10 -25.35 32.45 5.86
CA ASN A 10 -24.65 32.50 4.57
C ASN A 10 -23.38 31.64 4.53
N LEU A 11 -22.76 31.34 5.69
CA LEU A 11 -21.53 30.52 5.73
C LEU A 11 -21.74 29.07 5.26
N LYS A 12 -22.94 28.51 5.45
CA LYS A 12 -23.23 27.16 4.91
C LYS A 12 -23.32 27.11 3.39
N LYS A 13 -23.85 28.17 2.77
CA LYS A 13 -23.92 28.26 1.30
C LYS A 13 -22.56 28.52 0.64
N GLU A 14 -21.70 29.31 1.30
CA GLU A 14 -20.34 29.57 0.81
C GLU A 14 -19.43 28.34 0.98
N GLN A 15 -19.60 27.55 2.05
CA GLN A 15 -18.87 26.28 2.24
C GLN A 15 -19.33 25.17 1.29
N GLU A 16 -20.62 25.11 0.92
CA GLU A 16 -21.12 24.17 -0.10
C GLU A 16 -20.67 24.55 -1.53
N CYS A 17 -20.36 25.81 -1.78
CA CYS A 17 -19.93 26.30 -3.11
C CYS A 17 -18.42 26.09 -3.37
N MET A 18 -17.62 25.64 -2.38
CA MET A 18 -16.15 25.57 -2.48
C MET A 18 -15.57 24.15 -2.43
N LYS A 19 -16.40 23.09 -2.44
CA LYS A 19 -15.87 21.73 -2.50
C LYS A 19 -15.48 21.39 -3.94
N LYS A 20 -14.17 21.24 -4.15
CA LYS A 20 -13.61 20.80 -5.41
C LYS A 20 -14.11 19.39 -5.78
N ARG A 21 -14.39 19.16 -7.04
CA ARG A 21 -14.65 17.80 -7.54
C ARG A 21 -13.33 17.08 -7.71
N VAL A 22 -13.30 15.81 -7.32
CA VAL A 22 -12.08 15.00 -7.35
C VAL A 22 -12.32 13.77 -8.22
N VAL A 23 -11.38 13.47 -9.09
CA VAL A 23 -11.43 12.33 -10.02
C VAL A 23 -10.19 11.46 -9.90
N ILE A 24 -10.32 10.21 -10.34
CA ILE A 24 -9.18 9.31 -10.53
C ILE A 24 -8.69 9.50 -11.95
N THR A 25 -7.42 9.84 -12.12
CA THR A 25 -6.79 10.08 -13.42
C THR A 25 -5.77 9.01 -13.79
N GLY A 26 -5.27 8.25 -12.82
CA GLY A 26 -4.33 7.17 -13.10
C GLY A 26 -4.42 6.05 -12.07
N MET A 27 -4.03 4.86 -12.48
CA MET A 27 -4.02 3.65 -11.66
C MET A 27 -2.72 2.86 -11.83
N GLY A 28 -2.31 2.16 -10.78
CA GLY A 28 -1.15 1.27 -10.81
C GLY A 28 -1.36 0.10 -9.85
N ALA A 29 -0.84 -1.07 -10.23
CA ALA A 29 -1.07 -2.29 -9.47
C ALA A 29 0.14 -3.25 -9.53
N ILE A 30 0.52 -3.78 -8.36
CA ILE A 30 1.39 -4.93 -8.21
C ILE A 30 0.61 -5.97 -7.42
N THR A 31 0.34 -7.12 -8.04
CA THR A 31 -0.55 -8.14 -7.48
C THR A 31 -0.02 -9.56 -7.74
N PRO A 32 -0.52 -10.58 -7.04
CA PRO A 32 -0.17 -11.98 -7.30
C PRO A 32 -0.54 -12.51 -8.70
N ILE A 33 -1.35 -11.76 -9.46
CA ILE A 33 -1.83 -12.13 -10.79
C ILE A 33 -1.43 -11.15 -11.89
N GLY A 34 -0.58 -10.18 -11.58
CA GLY A 34 -0.05 -9.22 -12.56
C GLY A 34 0.72 -8.08 -11.90
N ASN A 35 1.78 -7.62 -12.54
CA ASN A 35 2.66 -6.56 -12.08
C ASN A 35 2.40 -5.23 -12.80
N SER A 36 1.21 -5.10 -13.39
CA SER A 36 0.65 -3.88 -13.96
C SER A 36 -0.87 -3.93 -13.93
N VAL A 37 -1.54 -2.80 -14.09
CA VAL A 37 -3.01 -2.74 -14.18
C VAL A 37 -3.52 -3.58 -15.35
N THR A 38 -2.85 -3.54 -16.48
CA THR A 38 -3.23 -4.31 -17.67
C THR A 38 -3.15 -5.82 -17.41
N GLU A 39 -2.01 -6.32 -16.90
CA GLU A 39 -1.84 -7.73 -16.57
C GLU A 39 -2.83 -8.19 -15.49
N PHE A 40 -3.04 -7.37 -14.47
CA PHE A 40 -4.00 -7.63 -13.40
C PHE A 40 -5.43 -7.77 -13.97
N TRP A 41 -5.85 -6.82 -14.82
CA TRP A 41 -7.16 -6.83 -15.43
C TRP A 41 -7.38 -8.03 -16.36
N ASP A 42 -6.40 -8.33 -17.21
CA ASP A 42 -6.45 -9.50 -18.11
C ASP A 42 -6.51 -10.81 -17.31
N SER A 43 -5.79 -10.88 -16.20
CA SER A 43 -5.84 -12.04 -15.30
C SER A 43 -7.21 -12.19 -14.62
N ILE A 44 -7.83 -11.08 -14.19
CA ILE A 44 -9.21 -11.09 -13.65
C ILE A 44 -10.18 -11.60 -14.71
N ARG A 45 -10.11 -11.08 -15.94
CA ARG A 45 -10.99 -11.50 -17.05
C ARG A 45 -10.81 -12.98 -17.42
N ALA A 46 -9.59 -13.49 -17.27
CA ALA A 46 -9.27 -14.89 -17.51
C ALA A 46 -9.60 -15.81 -16.32
N GLY A 47 -10.07 -15.26 -15.17
CA GLY A 47 -10.36 -16.04 -13.97
C GLY A 47 -9.12 -16.65 -13.33
N ARG A 48 -7.93 -16.03 -13.49
CA ARG A 48 -6.68 -16.54 -12.91
C ARG A 48 -6.71 -16.44 -11.39
N VAL A 49 -6.21 -17.47 -10.72
CA VAL A 49 -6.04 -17.52 -9.27
C VAL A 49 -4.59 -17.27 -8.92
N GLY A 50 -4.32 -16.29 -8.06
CA GLY A 50 -2.97 -15.94 -7.59
C GLY A 50 -2.49 -16.74 -6.40
N ILE A 51 -3.38 -17.57 -5.80
CA ILE A 51 -3.09 -18.37 -4.62
C ILE A 51 -2.26 -19.58 -5.01
N GLY A 52 -1.27 -19.93 -4.20
CA GLY A 52 -0.41 -21.10 -4.39
C GLY A 52 0.38 -21.42 -3.13
N PRO A 53 1.24 -22.46 -3.17
CA PRO A 53 2.13 -22.78 -2.07
C PRO A 53 3.01 -21.59 -1.70
N ILE A 54 3.25 -21.39 -0.40
CA ILE A 54 4.23 -20.41 0.09
C ILE A 54 5.62 -20.88 -0.34
N THR A 55 6.36 -20.01 -1.00
CA THR A 55 7.71 -20.28 -1.51
C THR A 55 8.82 -19.54 -0.77
N LYS A 56 8.45 -18.52 0.03
CA LYS A 56 9.39 -17.60 0.67
C LYS A 56 10.11 -18.18 1.89
N PHE A 57 9.55 -19.23 2.49
CA PHE A 57 10.13 -19.93 3.65
C PHE A 57 9.59 -21.36 3.76
N ASP A 58 10.25 -22.20 4.55
CA ASP A 58 9.79 -23.56 4.83
C ASP A 58 8.53 -23.54 5.70
N THR A 59 7.45 -24.14 5.18
CA THR A 59 6.15 -24.23 5.83
C THR A 59 5.87 -25.58 6.47
N SER A 60 6.86 -26.51 6.56
CA SER A 60 6.67 -27.86 7.08
C SER A 60 5.95 -27.88 8.43
N GLU A 61 6.35 -27.00 9.34
CA GLU A 61 5.79 -26.86 10.68
C GLU A 61 4.55 -25.94 10.78
N TYR A 62 4.14 -25.30 9.68
CA TYR A 62 3.00 -24.39 9.66
C TYR A 62 1.71 -25.13 9.28
N LYS A 63 0.59 -24.73 9.90
CA LYS A 63 -0.74 -25.22 9.52
C LYS A 63 -1.21 -24.65 8.18
N VAL A 64 -0.77 -23.42 7.85
CA VAL A 64 -1.09 -22.71 6.62
C VAL A 64 0.05 -22.93 5.63
N LYS A 65 -0.29 -23.45 4.44
CA LYS A 65 0.68 -23.82 3.40
C LYS A 65 0.64 -22.93 2.17
N ILE A 66 -0.41 -22.10 2.05
CA ILE A 66 -0.68 -21.32 0.84
C ILE A 66 -0.79 -19.82 1.15
N ALA A 67 -0.46 -19.03 0.14
CA ALA A 67 -0.57 -17.58 0.15
C ALA A 67 -0.78 -17.05 -1.27
N ALA A 68 -1.05 -15.76 -1.40
CA ALA A 68 -1.08 -15.06 -2.68
C ALA A 68 0.18 -14.18 -2.79
N GLU A 69 1.29 -14.77 -3.24
CA GLU A 69 2.58 -14.12 -3.42
C GLU A 69 2.64 -13.35 -4.75
N VAL A 70 3.26 -12.17 -4.75
CA VAL A 70 3.64 -11.46 -5.98
C VAL A 70 4.74 -12.26 -6.68
N LYS A 71 4.55 -12.50 -7.99
CA LYS A 71 5.43 -13.33 -8.81
C LYS A 71 6.21 -12.47 -9.80
N ASP A 72 7.44 -12.89 -10.13
CA ASP A 72 8.26 -12.32 -11.19
C ASP A 72 8.55 -10.81 -11.07
N PHE A 73 8.30 -10.20 -9.90
CA PHE A 73 8.59 -8.80 -9.66
C PHE A 73 10.08 -8.55 -9.55
N GLN A 74 10.57 -7.61 -10.35
CA GLN A 74 11.96 -7.17 -10.35
C GLN A 74 12.05 -5.68 -10.04
N ALA A 75 12.48 -5.34 -8.83
CA ALA A 75 12.59 -3.93 -8.40
C ALA A 75 13.44 -3.06 -9.36
N LYS A 76 14.48 -3.65 -10.00
CA LYS A 76 15.36 -2.96 -10.98
C LYS A 76 14.62 -2.43 -12.21
N ASP A 77 13.45 -2.98 -12.55
CA ASP A 77 12.66 -2.55 -13.69
C ASP A 77 11.84 -1.28 -13.37
N HIS A 78 11.71 -0.95 -12.09
CA HIS A 78 10.89 0.17 -11.61
C HIS A 78 11.70 1.27 -10.90
N MET A 79 12.90 0.96 -10.41
CA MET A 79 13.73 1.90 -9.65
C MET A 79 15.21 1.56 -9.78
N ASP A 80 16.08 2.53 -9.51
CA ASP A 80 17.52 2.27 -9.52
C ASP A 80 17.94 1.30 -8.38
N PHE A 81 19.07 0.62 -8.62
CA PHE A 81 19.56 -0.41 -7.71
C PHE A 81 19.84 0.08 -6.28
N LYS A 82 20.30 1.34 -6.13
CA LYS A 82 20.62 1.90 -4.80
C LYS A 82 19.34 2.20 -4.04
N ALA A 83 18.31 2.72 -4.72
CA ALA A 83 17.00 2.93 -4.15
C ALA A 83 16.35 1.59 -3.74
N ALA A 84 16.37 0.59 -4.64
CA ALA A 84 15.80 -0.73 -4.36
C ALA A 84 16.41 -1.39 -3.12
N LYS A 85 17.72 -1.28 -2.91
CA LYS A 85 18.42 -1.82 -1.72
C LYS A 85 18.03 -1.15 -0.40
N ARG A 86 17.42 0.01 -0.44
CA ARG A 86 16.97 0.78 0.73
C ARG A 86 15.47 0.64 0.97
N MET A 87 14.83 -0.31 0.31
CA MET A 87 13.40 -0.58 0.39
C MET A 87 13.16 -2.07 0.58
N GLU A 88 12.21 -2.41 1.41
CA GLU A 88 11.66 -3.76 1.50
C GLU A 88 10.49 -3.92 0.51
N PRO A 89 10.02 -5.15 0.23
CA PRO A 89 9.03 -5.42 -0.82
C PRO A 89 7.78 -4.54 -0.75
N PHE A 90 7.21 -4.29 0.44
CA PHE A 90 6.02 -3.43 0.57
C PHE A 90 6.26 -2.00 0.02
N SER A 91 7.45 -1.44 0.23
CA SER A 91 7.83 -0.14 -0.32
C SER A 91 8.15 -0.21 -1.81
N GLN A 92 8.80 -1.29 -2.26
CA GLN A 92 9.12 -1.50 -3.68
C GLN A 92 7.84 -1.64 -4.51
N TYR A 93 6.85 -2.40 -4.02
CA TYR A 93 5.54 -2.54 -4.66
C TYR A 93 4.82 -1.20 -4.74
N ALA A 94 4.82 -0.42 -3.65
CA ALA A 94 4.21 0.90 -3.63
C ALA A 94 4.84 1.85 -4.65
N VAL A 95 6.16 1.89 -4.75
CA VAL A 95 6.88 2.73 -5.71
C VAL A 95 6.59 2.30 -7.15
N ALA A 96 6.58 1.00 -7.44
CA ALA A 96 6.30 0.48 -8.78
C ALA A 96 4.87 0.84 -9.21
N ALA A 97 3.87 0.54 -8.38
CA ALA A 97 2.48 0.88 -8.63
C ALA A 97 2.25 2.40 -8.72
N ALA A 98 2.92 3.20 -7.88
CA ALA A 98 2.80 4.65 -7.94
C ALA A 98 3.38 5.25 -9.21
N LYS A 99 4.49 4.73 -9.72
CA LYS A 99 5.06 5.17 -11.01
C LYS A 99 4.14 4.82 -12.18
N GLU A 100 3.53 3.63 -12.17
CA GLU A 100 2.54 3.26 -13.18
C GLU A 100 1.34 4.22 -13.13
N ALA A 101 0.74 4.42 -11.94
CA ALA A 101 -0.39 5.32 -11.76
C ALA A 101 -0.09 6.76 -12.19
N PHE A 102 1.11 7.24 -11.88
CA PHE A 102 1.55 8.59 -12.22
C PHE A 102 1.77 8.78 -13.72
N ALA A 103 2.30 7.75 -14.38
CA ALA A 103 2.45 7.72 -15.84
C ALA A 103 1.09 7.64 -16.55
N ASP A 104 0.16 6.83 -16.03
CA ASP A 104 -1.21 6.69 -16.54
C ASP A 104 -1.98 8.02 -16.44
N ALA A 105 -1.80 8.77 -15.34
CA ALA A 105 -2.36 10.12 -15.16
C ALA A 105 -1.75 11.17 -16.11
N GLY A 106 -0.61 10.89 -16.74
CA GLY A 106 0.07 11.83 -17.64
C GLY A 106 0.67 13.05 -16.95
N ILE A 107 0.91 12.98 -15.63
CA ILE A 107 1.43 14.10 -14.84
C ILE A 107 2.93 14.29 -15.14
N ASN A 108 3.30 15.56 -15.36
CA ASN A 108 4.68 15.98 -15.54
C ASN A 108 5.10 16.92 -14.41
N MET A 109 5.94 16.43 -13.50
CA MET A 109 6.43 17.19 -12.34
C MET A 109 7.21 18.47 -12.68
N GLU A 110 7.70 18.62 -13.90
CA GLU A 110 8.34 19.88 -14.34
C GLU A 110 7.31 21.02 -14.52
N LYS A 111 6.04 20.66 -14.66
CA LYS A 111 4.92 21.61 -14.85
C LYS A 111 4.07 21.79 -13.61
N GLU A 112 4.21 20.89 -12.65
CA GLU A 112 3.45 20.90 -11.40
C GLU A 112 4.19 21.67 -10.30
N ASP A 113 3.43 22.27 -9.38
CA ASP A 113 3.98 22.70 -8.10
C ASP A 113 4.20 21.45 -7.20
N PRO A 114 5.45 21.04 -6.95
CA PRO A 114 5.71 19.83 -6.17
C PRO A 114 5.17 19.90 -4.74
N PHE A 115 4.94 21.11 -4.19
CA PHE A 115 4.33 21.29 -2.87
C PHE A 115 2.81 21.09 -2.87
N ARG A 116 2.20 21.04 -4.06
CA ARG A 116 0.77 20.74 -4.25
C ARG A 116 0.52 19.27 -4.62
N VAL A 117 1.59 18.48 -4.83
CA VAL A 117 1.53 17.03 -5.10
C VAL A 117 1.83 16.28 -3.82
N GLY A 118 0.86 15.55 -3.29
CA GLY A 118 0.98 14.79 -2.05
C GLY A 118 0.92 13.28 -2.24
N VAL A 119 1.28 12.52 -1.19
CA VAL A 119 1.30 11.06 -1.16
C VAL A 119 0.64 10.55 0.12
N MET A 120 -0.34 9.68 -0.02
CA MET A 120 -0.97 8.95 1.09
C MET A 120 -1.05 7.45 0.78
N VAL A 121 -0.07 6.69 1.25
CA VAL A 121 -0.03 5.24 1.03
C VAL A 121 -0.08 4.52 2.36
N GLY A 122 -1.16 3.76 2.59
CA GLY A 122 -1.37 2.98 3.79
C GLY A 122 -0.61 1.64 3.76
N SER A 123 -0.03 1.28 4.89
CA SER A 123 0.48 -0.06 5.17
C SER A 123 0.20 -0.37 6.62
N GLY A 124 -0.42 -1.51 6.88
CA GLY A 124 -0.82 -1.88 8.24
C GLY A 124 0.36 -2.31 9.11
N ILE A 125 1.38 -2.92 8.51
CA ILE A 125 2.44 -3.62 9.24
C ILE A 125 3.83 -3.08 8.91
N GLY A 126 4.05 -2.62 7.66
CA GLY A 126 5.40 -2.36 7.17
C GLY A 126 6.15 -3.67 6.89
N SER A 127 7.40 -3.83 7.35
CA SER A 127 8.17 -5.05 7.11
C SER A 127 8.46 -5.85 8.38
N LEU A 128 7.70 -6.92 8.60
CA LEU A 128 8.02 -7.94 9.61
C LEU A 128 9.30 -8.70 9.27
N GLN A 129 9.61 -8.90 7.99
CA GLN A 129 10.83 -9.58 7.54
C GLN A 129 12.10 -8.89 8.07
N VAL A 130 12.08 -7.56 8.12
CA VAL A 130 13.20 -6.78 8.72
C VAL A 130 13.31 -7.07 10.20
N VAL A 131 12.18 -7.06 10.91
CA VAL A 131 12.17 -7.34 12.36
C VAL A 131 12.72 -8.74 12.64
N GLU A 132 12.26 -9.76 11.94
CA GLU A 132 12.75 -11.14 12.06
C GLU A 132 14.25 -11.23 11.82
N ARG A 133 14.69 -10.70 10.68
CA ARG A 133 16.10 -10.75 10.24
C ARG A 133 17.03 -10.03 11.21
N GLU A 134 16.64 -8.87 11.67
CA GLU A 134 17.50 -8.08 12.56
C GLU A 134 17.44 -8.57 14.00
N TYR A 135 16.29 -9.08 14.46
CA TYR A 135 16.18 -9.73 15.77
C TYR A 135 17.02 -11.00 15.86
N THR A 136 17.02 -11.83 14.82
CA THR A 136 17.88 -13.02 14.72
C THR A 136 19.36 -12.62 14.86
N LYS A 137 19.81 -11.53 14.19
CA LYS A 137 21.18 -11.04 14.36
C LYS A 137 21.48 -10.59 15.79
N ILE A 138 20.52 -9.96 16.47
CA ILE A 138 20.71 -9.57 17.88
C ILE A 138 20.97 -10.81 18.75
N VAL A 139 20.16 -11.85 18.57
CA VAL A 139 20.27 -13.08 19.35
C VAL A 139 21.58 -13.83 19.06
N GLU A 140 21.94 -13.95 17.79
CA GLU A 140 23.12 -14.73 17.37
C GLU A 140 24.44 -13.99 17.50
N ARG A 141 24.46 -12.66 17.30
CA ARG A 141 25.69 -11.88 17.09
C ARG A 141 25.78 -10.60 17.92
N GLY A 142 24.76 -10.32 18.73
CA GLY A 142 24.68 -9.14 19.57
C GLY A 142 24.15 -7.87 18.85
N PRO A 143 23.74 -6.85 19.63
CA PRO A 143 23.02 -5.68 19.12
C PRO A 143 23.85 -4.78 18.21
N SER A 144 25.19 -4.83 18.27
CA SER A 144 26.07 -4.05 17.40
C SER A 144 26.06 -4.50 15.92
N ARG A 145 25.42 -5.62 15.61
CA ARG A 145 25.31 -6.17 14.25
C ARG A 145 24.02 -5.83 13.52
N VAL A 146 23.13 -5.08 14.16
CA VAL A 146 21.89 -4.60 13.55
C VAL A 146 22.20 -3.66 12.38
N ASN A 147 21.42 -3.82 11.32
CA ASN A 147 21.53 -2.94 10.15
C ASN A 147 21.18 -1.49 10.54
N PRO A 148 22.03 -0.49 10.28
CA PRO A 148 21.73 0.91 10.55
C PRO A 148 20.43 1.41 9.89
N LEU A 149 19.99 0.76 8.80
CA LEU A 149 18.74 1.08 8.09
C LEU A 149 17.54 0.27 8.60
N MET A 150 17.67 -0.50 9.72
CA MET A 150 16.57 -1.33 10.22
C MET A 150 15.26 -0.54 10.35
N VAL A 151 15.31 0.61 11.02
CA VAL A 151 14.09 1.42 11.26
C VAL A 151 13.47 1.92 9.97
N PRO A 152 14.18 2.61 9.06
CA PRO A 152 13.57 3.06 7.81
C PRO A 152 13.16 1.91 6.86
N LEU A 153 13.73 0.72 7.01
CA LEU A 153 13.31 -0.45 6.22
C LEU A 153 12.01 -1.06 6.74
N MET A 154 11.75 -1.01 8.07
CA MET A 154 10.62 -1.69 8.66
C MET A 154 9.37 -0.82 8.83
N ILE A 155 9.53 0.48 9.07
CA ILE A 155 8.43 1.37 9.47
C ILE A 155 7.45 1.62 8.31
N SER A 156 6.16 1.47 8.58
CA SER A 156 5.10 1.43 7.56
C SER A 156 4.97 2.72 6.73
N ASN A 157 5.28 3.90 7.30
CA ASN A 157 5.19 5.17 6.58
C ASN A 157 6.26 5.33 5.49
N MET A 158 7.26 4.46 5.44
CA MET A 158 8.29 4.54 4.41
C MET A 158 7.81 4.11 3.02
N ALA A 159 6.68 3.43 2.89
CA ALA A 159 6.04 3.26 1.59
C ALA A 159 5.67 4.63 0.99
N ALA A 160 4.92 5.45 1.72
CA ALA A 160 4.58 6.80 1.30
C ALA A 160 5.82 7.70 1.11
N GLY A 161 6.78 7.63 2.04
CA GLY A 161 8.03 8.40 1.97
C GLY A 161 8.86 8.07 0.73
N ASN A 162 9.02 6.78 0.40
CA ASN A 162 9.75 6.35 -0.78
C ASN A 162 9.03 6.73 -2.08
N VAL A 163 7.71 6.62 -2.14
CA VAL A 163 6.91 7.10 -3.28
C VAL A 163 7.12 8.61 -3.48
N SER A 164 7.01 9.40 -2.41
CA SER A 164 7.22 10.84 -2.43
C SER A 164 8.62 11.21 -2.97
N ILE A 165 9.68 10.54 -2.49
CA ILE A 165 11.05 10.75 -2.96
C ILE A 165 11.20 10.38 -4.45
N GLN A 166 10.65 9.24 -4.87
CA GLN A 166 10.79 8.74 -6.24
C GLN A 166 10.01 9.56 -7.27
N LEU A 167 8.90 10.16 -6.88
CA LEU A 167 8.10 11.05 -7.75
C LEU A 167 8.51 12.51 -7.66
N GLY A 168 9.30 12.90 -6.66
CA GLY A 168 9.65 14.30 -6.41
C GLY A 168 8.52 15.12 -5.79
N ALA A 169 7.48 14.46 -5.26
CA ALA A 169 6.37 15.10 -4.56
C ALA A 169 6.83 15.71 -3.22
N ARG A 170 6.40 16.92 -2.90
CA ARG A 170 6.81 17.68 -1.69
C ARG A 170 5.63 18.18 -0.88
N GLY A 171 4.41 17.82 -1.28
CA GLY A 171 3.19 18.09 -0.55
C GLY A 171 3.01 17.17 0.65
N LYS A 172 1.78 17.04 1.12
CA LYS A 172 1.43 16.20 2.26
C LYS A 172 1.85 14.75 2.00
N CYS A 173 2.71 14.20 2.87
CA CYS A 173 3.16 12.81 2.79
C CYS A 173 2.84 12.11 4.11
N THR A 174 1.96 11.09 4.07
CA THR A 174 1.52 10.39 5.27
C THR A 174 1.15 8.94 5.00
N ASN A 175 1.13 8.14 6.05
CA ASN A 175 0.65 6.77 6.08
C ASN A 175 -0.57 6.71 7.01
N VAL A 176 -1.65 6.11 6.54
CA VAL A 176 -2.83 5.81 7.37
C VAL A 176 -2.77 4.35 7.76
N VAL A 177 -2.88 4.06 9.06
CA VAL A 177 -2.86 2.69 9.58
C VAL A 177 -4.22 2.39 10.20
N THR A 178 -5.03 1.66 9.46
CA THR A 178 -6.36 1.17 9.87
C THR A 178 -6.51 -0.32 9.51
N ALA A 179 -5.46 -1.10 9.76
CA ALA A 179 -5.36 -2.52 9.42
C ALA A 179 -5.71 -2.76 7.93
N CYS A 180 -6.58 -3.71 7.61
CA CYS A 180 -6.98 -4.05 6.23
C CYS A 180 -7.63 -2.87 5.46
N ALA A 181 -8.15 -1.85 6.16
CA ALA A 181 -8.76 -0.67 5.56
C ALA A 181 -7.76 0.46 5.26
N SER A 182 -6.46 0.30 5.55
CA SER A 182 -5.44 1.36 5.43
C SER A 182 -5.40 1.99 4.03
N GLY A 183 -5.46 1.17 2.97
CA GLY A 183 -5.50 1.66 1.59
C GLY A 183 -6.76 2.48 1.27
N THR A 184 -7.93 1.98 1.68
CA THR A 184 -9.22 2.68 1.48
C THR A 184 -9.25 3.99 2.24
N ASN A 185 -8.80 4.01 3.50
CA ASN A 185 -8.73 5.24 4.30
C ASN A 185 -7.74 6.24 3.69
N SER A 186 -6.59 5.79 3.19
CA SER A 186 -5.62 6.65 2.51
C SER A 186 -6.24 7.34 1.30
N ILE A 187 -7.01 6.62 0.48
CA ILE A 187 -7.73 7.20 -0.68
C ILE A 187 -8.78 8.22 -0.19
N GLY A 188 -9.55 7.89 0.86
CA GLY A 188 -10.55 8.78 1.42
C GLY A 188 -9.97 10.09 1.97
N ASP A 189 -8.84 10.02 2.69
CA ASP A 189 -8.15 11.19 3.22
C ASP A 189 -7.48 12.02 2.12
N ALA A 190 -6.92 11.37 1.10
CA ALA A 190 -6.38 12.03 -0.09
C ALA A 190 -7.47 12.77 -0.88
N PHE A 191 -8.64 12.13 -1.07
CA PHE A 191 -9.80 12.77 -1.66
C PHE A 191 -10.19 14.04 -0.91
N ARG A 192 -10.23 13.99 0.43
CA ARG A 192 -10.55 15.17 1.24
C ARG A 192 -9.48 16.25 1.18
N ALA A 193 -8.19 15.88 1.11
CA ALA A 193 -7.11 16.84 0.97
C ALA A 193 -7.28 17.71 -0.29
N ILE A 194 -7.65 17.11 -1.43
CA ILE A 194 -7.96 17.85 -2.66
C ILE A 194 -9.27 18.63 -2.49
N GLN A 195 -10.33 18.00 -1.96
CA GLN A 195 -11.63 18.62 -1.81
C GLN A 195 -11.59 19.92 -0.96
N TYR A 196 -10.68 19.98 0.02
CA TYR A 196 -10.50 21.15 0.87
C TYR A 196 -9.37 22.09 0.41
N GLY A 197 -8.70 21.78 -0.71
CA GLY A 197 -7.68 22.63 -1.30
C GLY A 197 -6.28 22.51 -0.66
N ASP A 198 -6.03 21.46 0.14
CA ASP A 198 -4.70 21.19 0.72
C ASP A 198 -3.70 20.70 -0.33
N ALA A 199 -4.19 20.05 -1.40
CA ALA A 199 -3.40 19.53 -2.51
C ALA A 199 -4.20 19.66 -3.82
N ASP A 200 -3.50 19.62 -4.96
CA ASP A 200 -4.11 19.55 -6.29
C ASP A 200 -4.04 18.14 -6.85
N VAL A 201 -2.97 17.41 -6.51
CA VAL A 201 -2.74 16.01 -6.88
C VAL A 201 -2.41 15.19 -5.65
N MET A 202 -3.01 14.01 -5.54
CA MET A 202 -2.70 13.04 -4.48
C MET A 202 -2.47 11.64 -5.06
N VAL A 203 -1.32 11.08 -4.78
CA VAL A 203 -1.02 9.65 -5.02
C VAL A 203 -1.44 8.88 -3.79
N ALA A 204 -2.43 8.01 -3.91
CA ALA A 204 -3.06 7.38 -2.77
C ALA A 204 -3.35 5.88 -2.99
N GLY A 205 -3.33 5.12 -1.92
CA GLY A 205 -3.62 3.68 -1.98
C GLY A 205 -3.07 2.91 -0.80
N GLY A 206 -2.77 1.64 -1.03
CA GLY A 206 -2.22 0.75 -0.02
C GLY A 206 -1.20 -0.22 -0.55
N THR A 207 -0.38 -0.72 0.35
CA THR A 207 0.64 -1.73 0.06
C THR A 207 0.88 -2.61 1.27
N GLU A 208 1.16 -3.89 1.05
CA GLU A 208 1.54 -4.81 2.12
C GLU A 208 2.40 -5.96 1.58
N SER A 209 3.30 -6.47 2.42
CA SER A 209 4.09 -7.67 2.13
C SER A 209 4.41 -8.39 3.44
N ALA A 210 3.42 -9.08 4.00
CA ALA A 210 3.52 -9.75 5.30
C ALA A 210 3.62 -11.29 5.20
N ILE A 211 3.92 -11.84 4.02
CA ILE A 211 4.12 -13.28 3.83
C ILE A 211 5.54 -13.63 4.29
N CYS A 212 5.67 -13.87 5.58
CA CYS A 212 6.90 -14.28 6.26
C CYS A 212 6.55 -15.17 7.47
N PRO A 213 7.52 -15.85 8.08
CA PRO A 213 7.31 -16.72 9.23
C PRO A 213 6.45 -16.12 10.34
N THR A 214 6.82 -14.94 10.84
CA THR A 214 6.09 -14.25 11.91
C THR A 214 4.70 -13.78 11.46
N GLY A 215 4.57 -13.29 10.23
CA GLY A 215 3.29 -12.84 9.68
C GLY A 215 2.29 -13.98 9.58
N VAL A 216 2.69 -15.10 8.98
CA VAL A 216 1.83 -16.28 8.84
C VAL A 216 1.52 -16.89 10.21
N ALA A 217 2.51 -17.00 11.12
CA ALA A 217 2.29 -17.52 12.47
C ALA A 217 1.31 -16.65 13.26
N GLY A 218 1.47 -15.30 13.20
CA GLY A 218 0.62 -14.36 13.91
C GLY A 218 -0.85 -14.45 13.48
N PHE A 219 -1.12 -14.43 12.17
CA PHE A 219 -2.49 -14.57 11.65
C PHE A 219 -3.05 -15.98 11.85
N THR A 220 -2.21 -17.02 11.83
CA THR A 220 -2.63 -18.40 12.19
C THR A 220 -3.03 -18.47 13.67
N GLY A 221 -2.28 -17.82 14.56
CA GLY A 221 -2.61 -17.75 15.98
C GLY A 221 -3.96 -17.09 16.28
N LEU A 222 -4.38 -16.13 15.42
CA LEU A 222 -5.71 -15.53 15.44
C LEU A 222 -6.81 -16.45 14.87
N THR A 223 -6.46 -17.63 14.35
CA THR A 223 -7.39 -18.52 13.59
C THR A 223 -8.04 -17.80 12.38
N ALA A 224 -7.34 -16.81 11.81
CA ALA A 224 -7.87 -15.96 10.75
C ALA A 224 -7.57 -16.50 9.34
N LEU A 225 -6.49 -17.28 9.20
CA LEU A 225 -6.10 -17.88 7.91
C LEU A 225 -6.77 -19.21 7.67
N THR A 226 -7.14 -19.45 6.40
CA THR A 226 -7.60 -20.78 5.96
C THR A 226 -6.49 -21.80 5.99
N THR A 227 -6.84 -23.04 6.36
CA THR A 227 -5.97 -24.22 6.24
C THR A 227 -6.34 -25.06 5.01
N GLU A 228 -7.28 -24.62 4.18
CA GLU A 228 -7.62 -25.26 2.91
C GLU A 228 -6.46 -25.07 1.92
N GLU A 229 -5.93 -26.17 1.40
CA GLU A 229 -4.77 -26.16 0.51
C GLU A 229 -5.14 -26.11 -0.98
N ASN A 230 -6.41 -26.34 -1.32
CA ASN A 230 -6.87 -26.19 -2.70
C ASN A 230 -7.05 -24.70 -3.04
N PRO A 231 -6.23 -24.11 -3.93
CA PRO A 231 -6.30 -22.71 -4.27
C PRO A 231 -7.68 -22.24 -4.75
N MET A 232 -8.45 -23.13 -5.40
CA MET A 232 -9.79 -22.82 -5.91
C MET A 232 -10.86 -22.78 -4.81
N ARG A 233 -10.56 -23.32 -3.62
CA ARG A 233 -11.49 -23.37 -2.47
C ARG A 233 -11.01 -22.56 -1.28
N ALA A 234 -9.77 -22.09 -1.31
CA ALA A 234 -9.14 -21.41 -0.18
C ALA A 234 -9.77 -20.05 0.15
N SER A 235 -10.21 -19.31 -0.86
CA SER A 235 -10.87 -18.00 -0.68
C SER A 235 -12.28 -18.07 -1.24
N ILE A 236 -13.26 -18.32 -0.37
CA ILE A 236 -14.67 -18.52 -0.70
C ILE A 236 -15.56 -17.64 0.20
N PRO A 237 -15.50 -16.31 0.04
CA PRO A 237 -16.25 -15.38 0.89
C PRO A 237 -17.76 -15.67 0.81
N PHE A 238 -18.44 -15.59 1.95
CA PHE A 238 -19.86 -15.89 2.17
C PHE A 238 -20.27 -17.38 2.03
N ASP A 239 -19.39 -18.28 1.56
CA ASP A 239 -19.67 -19.71 1.54
C ASP A 239 -19.78 -20.26 2.99
N LYS A 240 -20.68 -21.24 3.22
CA LYS A 240 -20.86 -21.87 4.52
C LYS A 240 -19.62 -22.64 5.00
N ASP A 241 -18.83 -23.16 4.05
CA ASP A 241 -17.64 -23.97 4.31
C ASP A 241 -16.35 -23.14 4.38
N ARG A 242 -16.45 -21.80 4.37
CA ARG A 242 -15.28 -20.93 4.52
C ARG A 242 -14.57 -21.16 5.84
N SER A 243 -13.24 -21.16 5.83
CA SER A 243 -12.40 -21.43 7.01
C SER A 243 -11.41 -20.32 7.36
N GLY A 244 -11.50 -19.17 6.72
CA GLY A 244 -10.59 -18.04 6.92
C GLY A 244 -10.25 -17.34 5.61
N PHE A 245 -9.29 -16.41 5.65
CA PHE A 245 -8.80 -15.74 4.44
C PHE A 245 -7.42 -16.31 4.02
N VAL A 246 -7.00 -16.01 2.79
CA VAL A 246 -5.65 -16.27 2.29
C VAL A 246 -4.82 -15.02 2.46
N ILE A 247 -3.67 -15.10 3.13
CA ILE A 247 -2.75 -13.97 3.22
C ILE A 247 -2.18 -13.65 1.85
N GLY A 248 -2.14 -12.36 1.49
CA GLY A 248 -1.63 -11.88 0.22
C GLY A 248 -0.65 -10.74 0.40
N GLU A 249 -0.01 -10.35 -0.70
CA GLU A 249 0.85 -9.19 -0.78
C GLU A 249 0.63 -8.43 -2.08
N GLY A 250 1.06 -7.17 -2.13
CA GLY A 250 0.93 -6.34 -3.31
C GLY A 250 0.72 -4.87 -2.98
N SER A 251 0.40 -4.09 -4.01
CA SER A 251 0.09 -2.67 -3.90
C SER A 251 -0.95 -2.28 -4.94
N GLY A 252 -1.88 -1.40 -4.53
CA GLY A 252 -2.83 -0.73 -5.42
C GLY A 252 -2.80 0.76 -5.17
N ILE A 253 -2.52 1.54 -6.21
CA ILE A 253 -2.35 2.99 -6.14
C ILE A 253 -3.26 3.66 -7.17
N VAL A 254 -3.86 4.77 -6.79
CA VAL A 254 -4.59 5.67 -7.66
C VAL A 254 -3.99 7.07 -7.57
N VAL A 255 -4.08 7.82 -8.66
CA VAL A 255 -3.85 9.26 -8.68
C VAL A 255 -5.20 9.96 -8.64
N LEU A 256 -5.34 10.88 -7.72
CA LEU A 256 -6.51 11.73 -7.55
C LEU A 256 -6.12 13.16 -7.92
N GLU A 257 -6.98 13.82 -8.69
CA GLU A 257 -6.80 15.21 -9.12
C GLU A 257 -8.10 16.00 -8.99
N GLU A 258 -7.98 17.31 -8.91
CA GLU A 258 -9.11 18.20 -9.08
C GLU A 258 -9.58 18.15 -10.54
N LEU A 259 -10.88 18.06 -10.75
CA LEU A 259 -11.45 17.94 -12.09
C LEU A 259 -11.39 19.25 -12.90
N GLU A 260 -11.30 20.42 -12.24
CA GLU A 260 -11.43 21.76 -12.87
C GLU A 260 -10.18 22.62 -12.72
#